data_73f122becb37c5cfd3bbac29d94c3e4b
#
_entry.id   73f122becb37c5cfd3bbac29d94c3e4b
#
_cell.length_a   1.000
_cell.length_b   1.000
_cell.length_c   1.000
_cell.angle_alpha   90.00
_cell.angle_beta   90.00
_cell.angle_gamma   90.00
#
_symmetry.space_group_name_H-M   'P 1'
#
loop_
_entity.id
_entity.type
_entity.pdbx_description
1 polymer ?
#
loop_
_entity_poly.entity_id
_entity_poly.type
_entity_poly.pdbx_seq_one_letter_code
_entity_poly.pdbx_strand_id
1 'polypeptide(L)'
;VQQCEGLTAPEAYEVLQDELYGCIRKTEIEDIPTVIFDIDGTLADITHRVHLAQAKKFNEFFDAMVDDVPNGPIVALLNGILNTGSLDTYLQVIYCTGRPEKYRSVTQSFIDDIQRYSRDCPLLMRPNKQRSVPDYEIKQGMLDGILNHVSKENILYAVDDRQQVVDMWRSNGITCLQCAVGNF
;
A
#
# COMPACT_ATOMS: atom_id res chain seq x y z
N VAL A 1 0.59 -17.93 7.37
CA VAL A 1 1.98 -17.41 7.32
C VAL A 1 2.98 -18.43 6.74
N GLN A 2 2.62 -19.72 6.62
CA GLN A 2 3.51 -20.79 6.12
C GLN A 2 3.39 -21.07 4.60
N GLN A 3 2.47 -20.45 3.87
CA GLN A 3 2.14 -20.83 2.49
C GLN A 3 2.97 -20.16 1.37
N CYS A 4 3.74 -19.12 1.65
CA CYS A 4 4.47 -18.37 0.60
C CYS A 4 5.94 -18.76 0.41
N GLU A 5 6.46 -19.75 1.12
CA GLU A 5 7.85 -20.22 0.95
C GLU A 5 7.96 -21.14 -0.27
N GLY A 6 8.56 -20.64 -1.35
CA GLY A 6 8.86 -21.45 -2.54
C GLY A 6 8.13 -21.03 -3.82
N LEU A 7 7.22 -20.07 -3.75
CA LEU A 7 6.42 -19.64 -4.88
C LEU A 7 7.19 -18.72 -5.84
N THR A 8 6.91 -18.83 -7.14
CA THR A 8 7.33 -17.86 -8.16
C THR A 8 6.54 -16.55 -8.00
N ALA A 9 6.96 -15.47 -8.64
CA ALA A 9 6.25 -14.19 -8.58
C ALA A 9 4.74 -14.31 -8.92
N PRO A 10 4.30 -15.08 -9.94
CA PRO A 10 2.88 -15.34 -10.19
C PRO A 10 2.18 -16.12 -9.07
N GLU A 11 2.83 -17.11 -8.46
CA GLU A 11 2.24 -17.92 -7.38
C GLU A 11 2.13 -17.13 -6.05
N ALA A 12 3.12 -16.27 -5.75
CA ALA A 12 3.02 -15.31 -4.64
C ALA A 12 1.87 -14.32 -4.87
N TYR A 13 1.58 -14.03 -6.13
CA TYR A 13 0.46 -13.21 -6.58
C TYR A 13 -0.89 -13.89 -6.30
N GLU A 14 -1.05 -15.17 -6.62
CA GLU A 14 -2.29 -15.92 -6.33
C GLU A 14 -2.56 -15.96 -4.81
N VAL A 15 -1.53 -16.12 -3.98
CA VAL A 15 -1.70 -16.12 -2.51
C VAL A 15 -2.07 -14.73 -1.99
N LEU A 16 -1.53 -13.64 -2.57
CA LEU A 16 -1.96 -12.27 -2.26
C LEU A 16 -3.40 -12.01 -2.72
N GLN A 17 -3.81 -12.65 -3.83
CA GLN A 17 -5.20 -12.61 -4.28
C GLN A 17 -6.14 -13.27 -3.26
N ASP A 18 -5.78 -14.41 -2.68
CA ASP A 18 -6.60 -15.08 -1.67
C ASP A 18 -6.76 -14.24 -0.39
N GLU A 19 -5.72 -13.50 0.04
CA GLU A 19 -5.81 -12.55 1.15
C GLU A 19 -6.68 -11.33 0.79
N LEU A 20 -6.58 -10.82 -0.45
CA LEU A 20 -7.48 -9.79 -0.97
C LEU A 20 -8.93 -10.28 -1.01
N TYR A 21 -9.15 -11.52 -1.46
CA TYR A 21 -10.48 -12.15 -1.51
C TYR A 21 -11.13 -12.32 -0.13
N GLY A 22 -10.33 -12.58 0.90
CA GLY A 22 -10.83 -12.68 2.27
C GLY A 22 -11.44 -11.38 2.79
N CYS A 23 -10.93 -10.23 2.31
CA CYS A 23 -11.38 -8.90 2.73
C CYS A 23 -12.44 -8.30 1.79
N ILE A 24 -12.52 -8.74 0.53
CA ILE A 24 -13.42 -8.16 -0.48
C ILE A 24 -14.46 -9.20 -0.90
N ARG A 25 -15.74 -8.97 -0.60
CA ARG A 25 -16.82 -9.84 -1.06
C ARG A 25 -16.98 -9.71 -2.58
N LYS A 26 -16.97 -10.84 -3.27
CA LYS A 26 -16.94 -10.99 -4.73
C LYS A 26 -18.03 -10.25 -5.53
N THR A 27 -19.11 -9.82 -4.88
CA THR A 27 -20.27 -9.15 -5.49
C THR A 27 -20.27 -7.63 -5.38
N GLU A 28 -19.29 -7.03 -4.68
CA GLU A 28 -19.25 -5.58 -4.38
C GLU A 28 -18.07 -4.86 -5.04
N ILE A 29 -17.22 -5.59 -5.78
CA ILE A 29 -15.90 -5.08 -6.21
C ILE A 29 -15.97 -4.21 -7.47
N GLU A 30 -16.86 -4.51 -8.42
CA GLU A 30 -16.84 -3.90 -9.76
C GLU A 30 -17.26 -2.43 -9.77
N ASP A 31 -18.09 -2.00 -8.82
CA ASP A 31 -18.68 -0.66 -8.78
C ASP A 31 -18.23 0.22 -7.59
N ILE A 32 -17.23 -0.22 -6.80
CA ILE A 32 -16.79 0.54 -5.63
C ILE A 32 -15.62 1.47 -5.99
N PRO A 33 -15.79 2.79 -5.84
CA PRO A 33 -14.69 3.73 -6.00
C PRO A 33 -13.55 3.44 -5.01
N THR A 34 -12.33 3.31 -5.53
CA THR A 34 -11.13 2.86 -4.80
C THR A 34 -10.04 3.92 -4.80
N VAL A 35 -9.42 4.11 -3.64
CA VAL A 35 -8.23 4.95 -3.47
C VAL A 35 -7.10 4.10 -2.94
N ILE A 36 -5.89 4.28 -3.49
CA ILE A 36 -4.70 3.53 -3.10
C ILE A 36 -3.76 4.44 -2.32
N PHE A 37 -3.27 4.00 -1.16
CA PHE A 37 -2.27 4.72 -0.38
C PHE A 37 -0.99 3.91 -0.23
N ASP A 38 0.14 4.57 -0.48
CA ASP A 38 1.44 4.13 0.02
C ASP A 38 1.59 4.44 1.51
N ILE A 39 2.60 3.84 2.15
CA ILE A 39 2.88 4.03 3.58
C ILE A 39 4.15 4.84 3.82
N ASP A 40 5.31 4.35 3.37
CA ASP A 40 6.62 4.93 3.68
C ASP A 40 6.91 6.22 2.91
N GLY A 41 6.98 7.35 3.60
CA GLY A 41 7.10 8.68 2.98
C GLY A 41 5.75 9.30 2.62
N THR A 42 4.67 8.54 2.72
CA THR A 42 3.30 8.95 2.43
C THR A 42 2.48 9.08 3.72
N LEU A 43 2.01 8.00 4.30
CA LEU A 43 1.29 7.98 5.58
C LEU A 43 2.22 8.04 6.79
N ALA A 44 3.41 7.44 6.67
CA ALA A 44 4.45 7.45 7.68
C ALA A 44 5.57 8.43 7.32
N ASP A 45 5.93 9.31 8.25
CA ASP A 45 7.17 10.08 8.17
C ASP A 45 8.34 9.15 8.54
N ILE A 46 9.19 8.87 7.57
CA ILE A 46 10.33 7.98 7.68
C ILE A 46 11.68 8.73 7.75
N THR A 47 11.66 10.04 7.93
CA THR A 47 12.84 10.91 7.88
C THR A 47 13.96 10.41 8.79
N HIS A 48 13.61 9.90 9.97
CA HIS A 48 14.56 9.41 10.97
C HIS A 48 15.38 8.19 10.49
N ARG A 49 14.87 7.40 9.51
CA ARG A 49 15.50 6.17 9.02
C ARG A 49 15.90 6.18 7.54
N VAL A 50 15.60 7.25 6.77
CA VAL A 50 15.96 7.37 5.35
C VAL A 50 17.46 7.14 5.09
N HIS A 51 18.34 7.63 5.97
CA HIS A 51 19.78 7.45 5.88
C HIS A 51 20.20 5.97 5.86
N LEU A 52 19.42 5.08 6.46
CA LEU A 52 19.68 3.63 6.44
C LEU A 52 19.37 3.03 5.06
N ALA A 53 18.29 3.48 4.41
CA ALA A 53 17.97 3.07 3.04
C ALA A 53 19.05 3.54 2.05
N GLN A 54 19.50 4.80 2.17
CA GLN A 54 20.58 5.37 1.37
C GLN A 54 21.90 4.60 1.56
N ALA A 55 22.17 4.12 2.77
CA ALA A 55 23.31 3.25 3.08
C ALA A 55 23.09 1.78 2.69
N LYS A 56 21.97 1.41 2.05
CA LYS A 56 21.55 0.05 1.70
C LYS A 56 21.46 -0.91 2.89
N LYS A 57 21.23 -0.39 4.09
CA LYS A 57 21.04 -1.14 5.33
C LYS A 57 19.56 -1.48 5.51
N PHE A 58 19.00 -2.26 4.59
CA PHE A 58 17.55 -2.46 4.50
C PHE A 58 16.94 -3.19 5.71
N ASN A 59 17.68 -4.09 6.37
CA ASN A 59 17.15 -4.73 7.59
C ASN A 59 17.00 -3.68 8.70
N GLU A 60 18.04 -2.89 8.97
CA GLU A 60 18.02 -1.81 9.97
C GLU A 60 16.93 -0.77 9.62
N PHE A 61 16.79 -0.45 8.33
CA PHE A 61 15.74 0.47 7.84
C PHE A 61 14.33 -0.03 8.19
N PHE A 62 14.04 -1.30 7.94
CA PHE A 62 12.72 -1.85 8.26
C PHE A 62 12.54 -2.14 9.74
N ASP A 63 13.59 -2.50 10.48
CA ASP A 63 13.50 -2.73 11.93
C ASP A 63 13.19 -1.42 12.68
N ALA A 64 13.65 -0.26 12.18
CA ALA A 64 13.39 1.05 12.77
C ALA A 64 11.97 1.60 12.50
N MET A 65 11.12 0.91 11.73
CA MET A 65 9.76 1.40 11.41
C MET A 65 8.83 1.49 12.64
N VAL A 66 9.19 0.84 13.75
CA VAL A 66 8.43 0.92 15.00
C VAL A 66 8.38 2.34 15.57
N ASP A 67 9.34 3.18 15.18
CA ASP A 67 9.46 4.58 15.61
C ASP A 67 8.87 5.56 14.55
N ASP A 68 8.23 5.06 13.48
CA ASP A 68 7.61 5.91 12.47
C ASP A 68 6.49 6.77 13.09
N VAL A 69 6.48 8.04 12.75
CA VAL A 69 5.41 8.95 13.16
C VAL A 69 4.42 9.20 12.01
N PRO A 70 3.13 9.44 12.30
CA PRO A 70 2.15 9.74 11.27
C PRO A 70 2.48 11.02 10.51
N ASN A 71 2.41 11.01 9.18
CA ASN A 71 2.40 12.21 8.35
C ASN A 71 1.02 12.87 8.44
N GLY A 72 0.89 13.80 9.38
CA GLY A 72 -0.38 14.41 9.78
C GLY A 72 -1.28 14.88 8.62
N PRO A 73 -0.78 15.66 7.63
CA PRO A 73 -1.58 16.10 6.49
C PRO A 73 -2.17 14.95 5.67
N ILE A 74 -1.40 13.90 5.38
CA ILE A 74 -1.85 12.77 4.56
C ILE A 74 -2.76 11.83 5.38
N VAL A 75 -2.48 11.65 6.66
CA VAL A 75 -3.37 10.94 7.58
C VAL A 75 -4.71 11.66 7.73
N ALA A 76 -4.73 13.01 7.72
CA ALA A 76 -5.98 13.77 7.71
C ALA A 76 -6.79 13.54 6.43
N LEU A 77 -6.13 13.46 5.26
CA LEU A 77 -6.76 13.10 3.99
C LEU A 77 -7.36 11.69 4.05
N LEU A 78 -6.58 10.70 4.49
CA LEU A 78 -7.03 9.31 4.67
C LEU A 78 -8.29 9.26 5.57
N ASN A 79 -8.25 9.90 6.73
CA ASN A 79 -9.37 9.89 7.66
C ASN A 79 -10.60 10.65 7.12
N GLY A 80 -10.40 11.68 6.31
CA GLY A 80 -11.48 12.34 5.57
C GLY A 80 -12.19 11.36 4.63
N ILE A 81 -11.44 10.56 3.87
CA ILE A 81 -11.97 9.54 2.96
C ILE A 81 -12.70 8.43 3.75
N LEU A 82 -12.09 7.93 4.81
CA LEU A 82 -12.68 6.87 5.64
C LEU A 82 -13.98 7.32 6.32
N ASN A 83 -14.16 8.62 6.57
CA ASN A 83 -15.36 9.18 7.20
C ASN A 83 -16.53 9.38 6.22
N THR A 84 -16.32 9.30 4.91
CA THR A 84 -17.38 9.55 3.90
C THR A 84 -18.46 8.48 3.85
N GLY A 85 -18.37 7.41 4.62
CA GLY A 85 -19.30 6.26 4.62
C GLY A 85 -20.71 6.50 5.16
N SER A 86 -21.11 7.76 5.41
CA SER A 86 -22.50 8.11 5.76
C SER A 86 -23.33 8.70 4.60
N LEU A 87 -22.72 8.91 3.47
CA LEU A 87 -23.38 9.41 2.26
C LEU A 87 -23.27 8.31 1.21
N ASP A 88 -24.31 7.80 0.68
CA ASP A 88 -24.53 6.77 -0.36
C ASP A 88 -23.35 6.32 -1.27
N THR A 89 -22.13 6.72 -0.97
CA THR A 89 -20.90 6.43 -1.73
C THR A 89 -19.86 5.79 -0.81
N TYR A 90 -19.79 4.47 -0.87
CA TYR A 90 -18.76 3.71 -0.17
C TYR A 90 -17.42 3.83 -0.93
N LEU A 91 -16.40 4.43 -0.30
CA LEU A 91 -15.03 4.49 -0.82
C LEU A 91 -14.19 3.37 -0.20
N GLN A 92 -13.59 2.56 -1.05
CA GLN A 92 -12.60 1.57 -0.62
C GLN A 92 -11.22 2.22 -0.53
N VAL A 93 -10.47 1.88 0.51
CA VAL A 93 -9.04 2.19 0.63
C VAL A 93 -8.24 0.90 0.54
N ILE A 94 -7.19 0.90 -0.28
CA ILE A 94 -6.21 -0.19 -0.38
C ILE A 94 -4.83 0.38 -0.03
N TYR A 95 -4.11 -0.28 0.86
CA TYR A 95 -2.72 0.06 1.17
C TYR A 95 -1.77 -0.77 0.33
N CYS A 96 -0.84 -0.12 -0.40
CA CYS A 96 0.20 -0.75 -1.21
C CYS A 96 1.57 -0.28 -0.74
N THR A 97 2.37 -1.17 -0.14
CA THR A 97 3.65 -0.77 0.45
C THR A 97 4.82 -1.66 0.03
N GLY A 98 6.00 -1.04 -0.11
CA GLY A 98 7.27 -1.75 -0.30
C GLY A 98 7.79 -2.47 0.94
N ARG A 99 7.12 -2.38 2.08
CA ARG A 99 7.49 -3.11 3.31
C ARG A 99 7.37 -4.61 3.10
N PRO A 100 8.39 -5.40 3.49
CA PRO A 100 8.33 -6.85 3.36
C PRO A 100 7.23 -7.47 4.24
N GLU A 101 6.61 -8.53 3.74
CA GLU A 101 5.51 -9.26 4.39
C GLU A 101 5.81 -9.69 5.84
N LYS A 102 7.07 -10.01 6.16
CA LYS A 102 7.50 -10.36 7.52
C LYS A 102 7.24 -9.25 8.56
N TYR A 103 7.00 -8.03 8.11
CA TYR A 103 6.71 -6.86 8.95
C TYR A 103 5.21 -6.50 8.97
N ARG A 104 4.33 -7.42 8.53
CA ARG A 104 2.88 -7.18 8.47
C ARG A 104 2.30 -6.73 9.82
N SER A 105 2.65 -7.40 10.90
CA SER A 105 2.10 -7.10 12.23
C SER A 105 2.38 -5.66 12.66
N VAL A 106 3.63 -5.18 12.55
CA VAL A 106 3.98 -3.80 12.92
C VAL A 106 3.39 -2.78 11.96
N THR A 107 3.29 -3.12 10.67
CA THR A 107 2.66 -2.27 9.66
C THR A 107 1.16 -2.13 9.89
N GLN A 108 0.48 -3.23 10.20
CA GLN A 108 -0.95 -3.22 10.53
C GLN A 108 -1.22 -2.42 11.80
N SER A 109 -0.40 -2.60 12.85
CA SER A 109 -0.52 -1.80 14.08
C SER A 109 -0.40 -0.31 13.79
N PHE A 110 0.55 0.11 12.94
CA PHE A 110 0.67 1.52 12.53
C PHE A 110 -0.58 2.00 11.80
N ILE A 111 -1.14 1.21 10.88
CA ILE A 111 -2.38 1.56 10.16
C ILE A 111 -3.54 1.69 11.15
N ASP A 112 -3.70 0.76 12.07
CA ASP A 112 -4.77 0.76 13.07
C ASP A 112 -4.69 1.99 13.97
N ASP A 113 -3.48 2.43 14.32
CA ASP A 113 -3.23 3.61 15.16
C ASP A 113 -3.58 4.94 14.45
N ILE A 114 -3.38 5.02 13.13
CA ILE A 114 -3.66 6.26 12.37
C ILE A 114 -5.10 6.36 11.87
N GLN A 115 -5.84 5.24 11.80
CA GLN A 115 -7.24 5.23 11.40
C GLN A 115 -8.14 5.63 12.56
N ARG A 116 -8.86 6.75 12.42
CA ARG A 116 -9.91 7.14 13.40
C ARG A 116 -11.16 6.30 13.30
N TYR A 117 -11.38 5.70 12.14
CA TYR A 117 -12.52 4.84 11.84
C TYR A 117 -11.96 3.47 11.48
N SER A 118 -12.15 2.51 12.37
CA SER A 118 -11.71 1.13 12.13
C SER A 118 -12.46 0.57 10.92
N ARG A 119 -11.76 0.42 9.82
CA ARG A 119 -12.20 -0.28 8.61
C ARG A 119 -11.21 -1.36 8.26
N ASP A 120 -11.73 -2.48 7.85
CA ASP A 120 -10.94 -3.57 7.30
C ASP A 120 -10.55 -3.20 5.86
N CYS A 121 -9.37 -2.61 5.71
CA CYS A 121 -8.83 -2.14 4.44
C CYS A 121 -7.71 -3.09 3.98
N PRO A 122 -7.74 -3.58 2.73
CA PRO A 122 -6.71 -4.46 2.21
C PRO A 122 -5.31 -3.85 2.33
N LEU A 123 -4.35 -4.64 2.85
CA LEU A 123 -2.94 -4.28 2.95
C LEU A 123 -2.10 -5.19 2.07
N LEU A 124 -1.59 -4.66 0.96
CA LEU A 124 -0.69 -5.33 0.04
C LEU A 124 0.76 -4.98 0.39
N MET A 125 1.58 -6.02 0.61
CA MET A 125 2.97 -5.87 1.04
C MET A 125 3.92 -6.59 0.09
N ARG A 126 5.19 -6.18 0.10
CA ARG A 126 6.26 -6.82 -0.67
C ARG A 126 6.44 -8.28 -0.23
N PRO A 127 6.40 -9.26 -1.14
CA PRO A 127 6.74 -10.64 -0.83
C PRO A 127 8.16 -10.77 -0.27
N ASN A 128 8.36 -11.59 0.76
CA ASN A 128 9.65 -11.73 1.46
C ASN A 128 10.82 -12.13 0.54
N LYS A 129 10.55 -12.85 -0.54
CA LYS A 129 11.56 -13.32 -1.51
C LYS A 129 11.96 -12.27 -2.55
N GLN A 130 11.21 -11.18 -2.67
CA GLN A 130 11.43 -10.14 -3.69
C GLN A 130 12.19 -8.91 -3.16
N ARG A 131 13.16 -9.12 -2.28
CA ARG A 131 13.89 -8.03 -1.60
C ARG A 131 14.71 -7.14 -2.54
N SER A 132 15.21 -7.69 -3.65
CA SER A 132 16.03 -6.97 -4.64
C SER A 132 15.22 -6.38 -5.79
N VAL A 133 13.92 -6.66 -5.84
CA VAL A 133 13.05 -6.12 -6.90
C VAL A 133 12.76 -4.65 -6.61
N PRO A 134 12.89 -3.75 -7.59
CA PRO A 134 12.56 -2.33 -7.42
C PRO A 134 11.11 -2.13 -6.93
N ASP A 135 10.90 -1.07 -6.16
CA ASP A 135 9.59 -0.83 -5.53
C ASP A 135 8.47 -0.62 -6.56
N TYR A 136 8.77 0.09 -7.65
CA TYR A 136 7.80 0.32 -8.72
C TYR A 136 7.37 -0.98 -9.42
N GLU A 137 8.24 -2.00 -9.53
CA GLU A 137 7.89 -3.30 -10.08
C GLU A 137 7.00 -4.09 -9.12
N ILE A 138 7.28 -4.03 -7.81
CA ILE A 138 6.43 -4.63 -6.78
C ILE A 138 5.03 -4.02 -6.82
N LYS A 139 4.94 -2.68 -6.87
CA LYS A 139 3.65 -1.99 -6.90
C LYS A 139 2.92 -2.14 -8.25
N GLN A 140 3.66 -2.29 -9.37
CA GLN A 140 3.05 -2.70 -10.63
C GLN A 140 2.32 -4.01 -10.47
N GLY A 141 2.99 -4.95 -9.89
CA GLY A 141 2.41 -6.21 -9.65
C GLY A 141 1.21 -6.17 -8.69
N MET A 142 1.21 -5.35 -7.63
CA MET A 142 0.04 -5.12 -6.79
C MET A 142 -1.12 -4.52 -7.59
N LEU A 143 -0.84 -3.58 -8.51
CA LEU A 143 -1.85 -3.01 -9.40
C LEU A 143 -2.48 -4.08 -10.30
N ASP A 144 -1.65 -4.95 -10.90
CA ASP A 144 -2.15 -6.05 -11.74
C ASP A 144 -3.09 -6.96 -10.94
N GLY A 145 -2.76 -7.25 -9.68
CA GLY A 145 -3.64 -7.97 -8.76
C GLY A 145 -4.94 -7.22 -8.46
N ILE A 146 -4.89 -5.93 -8.17
CA ILE A 146 -6.07 -5.11 -7.92
C ILE A 146 -6.99 -5.09 -9.14
N LEU A 147 -6.44 -4.95 -10.35
CA LEU A 147 -7.20 -4.88 -11.61
C LEU A 147 -7.92 -6.19 -11.96
N ASN A 148 -7.61 -7.31 -11.31
CA ASN A 148 -8.41 -8.54 -11.43
C ASN A 148 -9.76 -8.44 -10.67
N HIS A 149 -9.93 -7.42 -9.82
CA HIS A 149 -11.07 -7.29 -8.91
C HIS A 149 -11.76 -5.93 -9.00
N VAL A 150 -11.02 -4.88 -9.30
CA VAL A 150 -11.50 -3.50 -9.39
C VAL A 150 -11.32 -3.03 -10.82
N SER A 151 -12.38 -2.53 -11.45
CA SER A 151 -12.24 -1.91 -12.77
C SER A 151 -11.34 -0.68 -12.68
N LYS A 152 -10.54 -0.43 -13.70
CA LYS A 152 -9.58 0.68 -13.72
C LYS A 152 -10.26 2.04 -13.52
N GLU A 153 -11.46 2.18 -14.05
CA GLU A 153 -12.30 3.38 -13.97
C GLU A 153 -12.74 3.67 -12.52
N ASN A 154 -12.83 2.62 -11.69
CA ASN A 154 -13.15 2.74 -10.27
C ASN A 154 -11.91 3.05 -9.40
N ILE A 155 -10.69 2.98 -9.93
CA ILE A 155 -9.51 3.47 -9.22
C ILE A 155 -9.43 4.98 -9.40
N LEU A 156 -9.89 5.73 -8.39
CA LEU A 156 -9.97 7.19 -8.46
C LEU A 156 -8.58 7.83 -8.51
N TYR A 157 -7.69 7.41 -7.63
CA TYR A 157 -6.29 7.84 -7.60
C TYR A 157 -5.44 7.00 -6.64
N ALA A 158 -4.13 7.11 -6.80
CA ALA A 158 -3.14 6.67 -5.83
C ALA A 158 -2.48 7.88 -5.15
N VAL A 159 -2.01 7.70 -3.91
CA VAL A 159 -1.19 8.68 -3.17
C VAL A 159 0.16 8.05 -2.88
N ASP A 160 1.23 8.65 -3.34
CA ASP A 160 2.59 8.11 -3.23
C ASP A 160 3.61 9.26 -3.20
N ASP A 161 4.82 9.04 -2.69
CA ASP A 161 5.87 10.06 -2.63
C ASP A 161 6.99 9.82 -3.64
N ARG A 162 7.30 8.54 -3.96
CA ARG A 162 8.46 8.17 -4.78
C ARG A 162 8.22 8.36 -6.26
N GLN A 163 9.06 9.18 -6.91
CA GLN A 163 8.91 9.53 -8.32
C GLN A 163 8.75 8.30 -9.24
N GLN A 164 9.57 7.26 -9.05
CA GLN A 164 9.52 6.04 -9.89
C GLN A 164 8.16 5.33 -9.77
N VAL A 165 7.56 5.34 -8.59
CA VAL A 165 6.25 4.73 -8.33
C VAL A 165 5.13 5.62 -8.87
N VAL A 166 5.24 6.93 -8.69
CA VAL A 166 4.31 7.92 -9.28
C VAL A 166 4.28 7.77 -10.81
N ASP A 167 5.45 7.63 -11.44
CA ASP A 167 5.55 7.41 -12.89
C ASP A 167 4.91 6.08 -13.30
N MET A 168 5.07 5.03 -12.51
CA MET A 168 4.43 3.74 -12.72
C MET A 168 2.90 3.86 -12.66
N TRP A 169 2.32 4.47 -11.62
CA TRP A 169 0.87 4.70 -11.52
C TRP A 169 0.34 5.46 -12.75
N ARG A 170 1.01 6.58 -13.08
CA ARG A 170 0.60 7.44 -14.20
C ARG A 170 0.74 6.75 -15.56
N SER A 171 1.77 5.94 -15.79
CA SER A 171 1.95 5.18 -17.04
C SER A 171 0.87 4.13 -17.25
N ASN A 172 0.29 3.61 -16.15
CA ASN A 172 -0.87 2.73 -16.18
C ASN A 172 -2.21 3.49 -16.33
N GLY A 173 -2.16 4.84 -16.43
CA GLY A 173 -3.34 5.69 -16.56
C GLY A 173 -4.09 5.91 -15.24
N ILE A 174 -3.46 5.61 -14.10
CA ILE A 174 -4.00 5.92 -12.77
C ILE A 174 -3.53 7.33 -12.38
N THR A 175 -4.47 8.19 -11.98
CA THR A 175 -4.13 9.48 -11.37
C THR A 175 -3.30 9.25 -10.12
N CYS A 176 -2.14 9.91 -9.99
CA CYS A 176 -1.33 9.81 -8.79
C CYS A 176 -1.07 11.19 -8.19
N LEU A 177 -1.48 11.35 -6.93
CA LEU A 177 -1.20 12.50 -6.10
C LEU A 177 0.16 12.29 -5.43
N GLN A 178 1.18 12.98 -5.93
CA GLN A 178 2.51 12.94 -5.33
C GLN A 178 2.54 13.84 -4.09
N CYS A 179 2.64 13.25 -2.90
CA CYS A 179 2.54 14.00 -1.65
C CYS A 179 3.87 14.56 -1.14
N ALA A 180 5.00 14.05 -1.63
CA ALA A 180 6.35 14.50 -1.31
C ALA A 180 7.33 14.15 -2.44
N VAL A 181 8.60 14.54 -2.31
CA VAL A 181 9.68 14.14 -3.22
C VAL A 181 10.48 13.04 -2.52
N GLY A 182 10.06 11.79 -2.71
CA GLY A 182 10.75 10.61 -2.17
C GLY A 182 11.93 10.19 -3.04
N ASN A 183 13.15 10.55 -2.63
CA ASN A 183 14.40 10.22 -3.32
C ASN A 183 15.30 9.35 -2.42
N PHE A 184 14.86 8.15 -2.05
CA PHE A 184 15.65 7.22 -1.23
C PHE A 184 15.56 5.77 -1.74
#